data_611ba1031d6a9fa949c0fddc0ea5b771
#
_entry.id   611ba1031d6a9fa949c0fddc0ea5b771
#
_cell.length_a   1.000
_cell.length_b   1.000
_cell.length_c   1.000
_cell.angle_alpha   90.00
_cell.angle_beta   90.00
_cell.angle_gamma   90.00
#
_symmetry.space_group_name_H-M   'P 1'
#
loop_
_entity.id
_entity.type
_entity.pdbx_description
1 polymer ?
#
loop_
_entity_poly.entity_id
_entity_poly.type
_entity_poly.pdbx_seq_one_letter_code
_entity_poly.pdbx_strand_id
1 'polypeptide(L)'
;MTQEFWRWKEYNWHAPAISWQKGKIVTAGVDVGSVSTQAVVMVDGKLYAYANRRTGSSSPDSARRAMDWALEGTDLAIERIHYIVGTGYGRVNVPFAHKTMTEIACHARGANFLYGAAVRTVLDLGGQDCKAIKIDAQGKVVSFLMNDKCAAGTGRGLEVIADLLQVSIEEMGELSLRVEKEPEPVSSTCVVFAKSEALGLLRKGWKKNDVLAAYSRAMAHRVAALLKRLGVEKEFVITGGIAKNIGIVTRLEKELGITARKPNFDTQIAGAVGAALIAQERKMKDER
;
A
#
# COMPACT_ATOMS: atom_id res chain seq x y z
N MET A 1 -5.21 17.50 18.38
CA MET A 1 -5.70 16.13 18.11
C MET A 1 -4.63 15.17 18.54
N THR A 2 -4.91 14.24 19.45
CA THR A 2 -3.96 13.19 19.83
C THR A 2 -3.68 12.33 18.61
N GLN A 3 -2.40 12.22 18.24
CA GLN A 3 -1.98 11.38 17.12
C GLN A 3 -2.38 9.93 17.42
N GLU A 4 -3.16 9.33 16.53
CA GLU A 4 -3.60 7.93 16.65
C GLU A 4 -2.41 7.00 16.36
N PHE A 5 -1.64 6.63 17.39
CA PHE A 5 -0.40 5.85 17.29
C PHE A 5 -0.57 4.49 16.58
N TRP A 6 -1.79 3.97 16.53
CA TRP A 6 -2.13 2.72 15.84
C TRP A 6 -2.33 2.85 14.33
N ARG A 7 -1.98 4.02 13.75
CA ARG A 7 -2.10 4.32 12.33
C ARG A 7 -0.83 4.91 11.78
N TRP A 8 -0.56 4.60 10.50
CA TRP A 8 0.53 5.24 9.77
C TRP A 8 0.34 6.75 9.71
N LYS A 9 1.46 7.48 9.79
CA LYS A 9 1.45 8.94 9.64
C LYS A 9 0.99 9.33 8.26
N GLU A 10 0.24 10.43 8.21
CA GLU A 10 -0.08 11.13 6.97
C GLU A 10 1.11 12.03 6.59
N TYR A 11 1.35 12.19 5.28
CA TYR A 11 2.43 13.06 4.78
C TYR A 11 2.18 13.43 3.32
N ASN A 12 2.83 14.54 2.88
CA ASN A 12 2.97 14.94 1.50
C ASN A 12 4.43 15.18 1.15
N TRP A 13 4.72 15.23 -0.14
CA TRP A 13 6.04 15.52 -0.68
C TRP A 13 5.91 16.07 -2.10
N HIS A 14 6.81 17.00 -2.48
CA HIS A 14 6.97 17.43 -3.86
C HIS A 14 8.46 17.57 -4.22
N ALA A 15 8.76 17.51 -5.52
CA ALA A 15 10.10 17.62 -6.09
C ALA A 15 10.39 19.08 -6.46
N PRO A 16 11.15 19.86 -5.67
CA PRO A 16 11.37 21.28 -5.94
C PRO A 16 12.20 21.52 -7.22
N ALA A 17 12.94 20.51 -7.68
CA ALA A 17 13.75 20.62 -8.89
C ALA A 17 12.94 20.46 -10.21
N ILE A 18 11.68 20.02 -10.13
CA ILE A 18 10.83 19.83 -11.31
C ILE A 18 9.90 21.04 -11.44
N SER A 19 9.98 21.75 -12.58
CA SER A 19 9.02 22.82 -12.93
C SER A 19 7.91 22.21 -13.78
N TRP A 20 6.68 22.20 -13.26
CA TRP A 20 5.53 21.72 -14.02
C TRP A 20 5.19 22.62 -15.22
N GLN A 21 5.48 23.93 -15.13
CA GLN A 21 5.24 24.91 -16.20
C GLN A 21 6.08 24.63 -17.46
N LYS A 22 7.23 23.97 -17.28
CA LYS A 22 8.12 23.56 -18.39
C LYS A 22 7.79 22.16 -18.91
N GLY A 23 6.94 21.42 -18.22
CA GLY A 23 6.52 20.08 -18.61
C GLY A 23 5.53 20.12 -19.77
N LYS A 24 5.62 19.15 -20.66
CA LYS A 24 4.69 18.97 -21.79
C LYS A 24 3.37 18.35 -21.34
N ILE A 25 3.45 17.41 -20.40
CA ILE A 25 2.29 16.65 -19.95
C ILE A 25 2.30 16.51 -18.42
N VAL A 26 1.22 16.94 -17.79
CA VAL A 26 0.99 16.79 -16.36
C VAL A 26 -0.17 15.82 -16.15
N THR A 27 0.05 14.76 -15.41
CA THR A 27 -0.97 13.74 -15.12
C THR A 27 -1.05 13.39 -13.65
N ALA A 28 -2.18 12.85 -13.23
CA ALA A 28 -2.33 12.43 -11.84
C ALA A 28 -3.05 11.08 -11.72
N GLY A 29 -2.78 10.44 -10.60
CA GLY A 29 -3.47 9.25 -10.14
C GLY A 29 -3.97 9.42 -8.72
N VAL A 30 -5.18 8.97 -8.45
CA VAL A 30 -5.77 9.00 -7.11
C VAL A 30 -6.21 7.60 -6.76
N ASP A 31 -5.59 7.04 -5.72
CA ASP A 31 -5.92 5.72 -5.18
C ASP A 31 -6.74 5.91 -3.90
N VAL A 32 -8.04 5.67 -3.99
CA VAL A 32 -8.95 5.75 -2.85
C VAL A 32 -9.12 4.36 -2.25
N GLY A 33 -8.21 4.02 -1.34
CA GLY A 33 -8.27 2.77 -0.59
C GLY A 33 -9.26 2.83 0.58
N SER A 34 -9.51 1.68 1.21
CA SER A 34 -10.43 1.55 2.35
C SER A 34 -9.91 2.18 3.65
N VAL A 35 -8.61 2.34 3.80
CA VAL A 35 -7.94 2.89 5.01
C VAL A 35 -7.19 4.17 4.70
N SER A 36 -6.50 4.23 3.59
CA SER A 36 -5.73 5.42 3.16
C SER A 36 -6.01 5.76 1.71
N THR A 37 -5.87 7.05 1.38
CA THR A 37 -6.03 7.62 0.05
C THR A 37 -4.74 8.29 -0.36
N GLN A 38 -4.23 7.97 -1.54
CA GLN A 38 -3.03 8.56 -2.11
C GLN A 38 -3.39 9.35 -3.37
N ALA A 39 -2.79 10.53 -3.52
CA ALA A 39 -2.76 11.29 -4.75
C ALA A 39 -1.32 11.45 -5.21
N VAL A 40 -1.07 11.21 -6.50
CA VAL A 40 0.24 11.35 -7.13
C VAL A 40 0.10 12.21 -8.36
N VAL A 41 1.01 13.16 -8.53
CA VAL A 41 1.14 14.01 -9.71
C VAL A 41 2.46 13.72 -10.39
N MET A 42 2.43 13.57 -11.70
CA MET A 42 3.60 13.36 -12.55
C MET A 42 3.72 14.43 -13.62
N VAL A 43 4.95 14.85 -13.88
CA VAL A 43 5.30 15.78 -14.98
C VAL A 43 6.23 15.04 -15.93
N ASP A 44 5.83 14.89 -17.18
CA ASP A 44 6.56 14.14 -18.21
C ASP A 44 7.02 12.75 -17.76
N GLY A 45 6.16 12.04 -17.03
CA GLY A 45 6.44 10.69 -16.48
C GLY A 45 7.38 10.66 -15.28
N LYS A 46 7.74 11.82 -14.70
CA LYS A 46 8.54 11.92 -13.48
C LYS A 46 7.64 12.24 -12.30
N LEU A 47 7.90 11.58 -11.16
CA LEU A 47 7.19 11.86 -9.91
C LEU A 47 7.44 13.31 -9.49
N TYR A 48 6.37 14.11 -9.42
CA TYR A 48 6.42 15.53 -9.09
C TYR A 48 5.94 15.81 -7.69
N ALA A 49 4.76 15.31 -7.34
CA ALA A 49 4.18 15.50 -6.01
C ALA A 49 3.33 14.32 -5.60
N TYR A 50 3.20 14.08 -4.30
CA TYR A 50 2.25 13.13 -3.78
C TYR A 50 1.82 13.45 -2.34
N ALA A 51 0.66 12.94 -1.97
CA ALA A 51 0.20 12.88 -0.59
C ALA A 51 -0.35 11.50 -0.26
N ASN A 52 -0.17 11.11 1.01
CA ASN A 52 -0.78 9.93 1.60
C ASN A 52 -1.62 10.38 2.80
N ARG A 53 -2.93 10.20 2.70
CA ARG A 53 -3.88 10.57 3.74
C ARG A 53 -4.76 9.40 4.13
N ARG A 54 -5.33 9.52 5.31
CA ARG A 54 -6.37 8.60 5.76
C ARG A 54 -7.65 8.80 4.96
N THR A 55 -8.25 7.69 4.55
CA THR A 55 -9.60 7.69 3.98
C THR A 55 -10.62 7.96 5.08
N GLY A 56 -11.42 9.00 4.88
CA GLY A 56 -12.55 9.32 5.73
C GLY A 56 -13.81 8.53 5.36
N SER A 57 -14.95 8.95 5.89
CA SER A 57 -16.27 8.34 5.59
C SER A 57 -16.78 8.64 4.17
N SER A 58 -16.25 9.71 3.52
CA SER A 58 -16.60 10.13 2.17
C SER A 58 -15.41 9.90 1.23
N SER A 59 -15.57 9.04 0.25
CA SER A 59 -14.55 8.81 -0.79
C SER A 59 -14.29 10.05 -1.65
N PRO A 60 -15.31 10.82 -2.12
CA PRO A 60 -15.09 12.05 -2.85
C PRO A 60 -14.27 13.09 -2.08
N ASP A 61 -14.58 13.30 -0.80
CA ASP A 61 -13.85 14.26 0.04
C ASP A 61 -12.43 13.76 0.34
N SER A 62 -12.25 12.46 0.51
CA SER A 62 -10.92 11.87 0.73
C SER A 62 -10.03 12.05 -0.49
N ALA A 63 -10.56 11.82 -1.70
CA ALA A 63 -9.86 12.04 -2.95
C ALA A 63 -9.46 13.53 -3.12
N ARG A 64 -10.40 14.45 -2.88
CA ARG A 64 -10.12 15.90 -2.99
C ARG A 64 -9.05 16.33 -2.00
N ARG A 65 -9.20 16.01 -0.72
CA ARG A 65 -8.22 16.37 0.31
C ARG A 65 -6.83 15.78 0.06
N ALA A 66 -6.74 14.58 -0.50
CA ALA A 66 -5.45 13.99 -0.87
C ALA A 66 -4.81 14.74 -2.03
N MET A 67 -5.62 15.12 -3.05
CA MET A 67 -5.12 15.89 -4.19
C MET A 67 -4.71 17.31 -3.77
N ASP A 68 -5.54 18.01 -3.02
CA ASP A 68 -5.23 19.35 -2.54
C ASP A 68 -3.93 19.37 -1.73
N TRP A 69 -3.73 18.35 -0.88
CA TRP A 69 -2.51 18.24 -0.09
C TRP A 69 -1.28 17.84 -0.90
N ALA A 70 -1.43 17.04 -1.96
CA ALA A 70 -0.34 16.75 -2.89
C ALA A 70 0.10 17.99 -3.67
N LEU A 71 -0.82 18.93 -3.92
CA LEU A 71 -0.56 20.17 -4.66
C LEU A 71 -0.09 21.32 -3.76
N GLU A 72 -0.19 21.19 -2.45
CA GLU A 72 0.20 22.23 -1.49
C GLU A 72 1.68 22.61 -1.68
N GLY A 73 1.94 23.92 -1.85
CA GLY A 73 3.28 24.46 -2.07
C GLY A 73 3.85 24.27 -3.49
N THR A 74 3.04 23.80 -4.46
CA THR A 74 3.50 23.53 -5.83
C THR A 74 3.10 24.58 -6.87
N ASP A 75 2.27 25.55 -6.55
CA ASP A 75 1.65 26.52 -7.49
C ASP A 75 0.87 25.86 -8.65
N LEU A 76 0.67 24.54 -8.61
CA LEU A 76 -0.09 23.78 -9.61
C LEU A 76 -1.55 23.69 -9.20
N ALA A 77 -2.45 24.25 -9.99
CA ALA A 77 -3.89 24.07 -9.83
C ALA A 77 -4.36 22.76 -10.47
N ILE A 78 -5.35 22.10 -9.88
CA ILE A 78 -5.88 20.81 -10.36
C ILE A 78 -6.39 20.90 -11.81
N GLU A 79 -6.92 22.06 -12.23
CA GLU A 79 -7.43 22.34 -13.58
C GLU A 79 -6.31 22.34 -14.64
N ARG A 80 -5.05 22.43 -14.22
CA ARG A 80 -3.87 22.35 -15.09
C ARG A 80 -3.36 20.94 -15.30
N ILE A 81 -3.95 19.96 -14.62
CA ILE A 81 -3.61 18.55 -14.80
C ILE A 81 -4.36 18.03 -16.03
N HIS A 82 -3.62 17.61 -17.04
CA HIS A 82 -4.17 17.22 -18.34
C HIS A 82 -5.04 15.96 -18.30
N TYR A 83 -4.73 15.02 -17.42
CA TYR A 83 -5.50 13.78 -17.28
C TYR A 83 -5.35 13.20 -15.87
N ILE A 84 -6.47 12.75 -15.29
CA ILE A 84 -6.50 12.16 -13.95
C ILE A 84 -7.20 10.81 -14.01
N VAL A 85 -6.57 9.78 -13.43
CA VAL A 85 -7.16 8.44 -13.28
C VAL A 85 -7.41 8.13 -11.82
N GLY A 86 -8.65 7.71 -11.52
CA GLY A 86 -9.03 7.18 -10.21
C GLY A 86 -8.83 5.67 -10.14
N THR A 87 -8.31 5.19 -9.00
CA THR A 87 -8.15 3.76 -8.70
C THR A 87 -8.50 3.44 -7.24
N GLY A 88 -8.34 2.20 -6.83
CA GLY A 88 -8.69 1.72 -5.50
C GLY A 88 -10.17 1.32 -5.35
N TYR A 89 -10.54 0.97 -4.14
CA TYR A 89 -11.92 0.60 -3.80
C TYR A 89 -12.92 1.72 -4.10
N GLY A 90 -12.58 2.97 -3.74
CA GLY A 90 -13.42 4.15 -3.94
C GLY A 90 -13.29 4.82 -5.31
N ARG A 91 -12.63 4.20 -6.30
CA ARG A 91 -12.29 4.81 -7.60
C ARG A 91 -13.45 5.46 -8.36
N VAL A 92 -14.64 4.90 -8.25
CA VAL A 92 -15.83 5.41 -8.95
C VAL A 92 -16.35 6.73 -8.37
N ASN A 93 -15.90 7.08 -7.17
CA ASN A 93 -16.31 8.26 -6.43
C ASN A 93 -15.23 9.36 -6.45
N VAL A 94 -14.25 9.32 -7.35
CA VAL A 94 -13.26 10.41 -7.52
C VAL A 94 -13.86 11.46 -8.45
N PRO A 95 -14.31 12.62 -7.96
CA PRO A 95 -15.22 13.51 -8.71
C PRO A 95 -14.53 14.25 -9.86
N PHE A 96 -13.21 14.32 -9.86
CA PHE A 96 -12.41 15.00 -10.86
C PHE A 96 -11.59 14.02 -11.74
N ALA A 97 -11.81 12.71 -11.62
CA ALA A 97 -11.14 11.74 -12.47
C ALA A 97 -11.77 11.70 -13.86
N HIS A 98 -10.95 11.73 -14.89
CA HIS A 98 -11.37 11.55 -16.27
C HIS A 98 -11.71 10.10 -16.58
N LYS A 99 -11.07 9.16 -15.88
CA LYS A 99 -11.30 7.72 -16.03
C LYS A 99 -10.99 6.97 -14.74
N THR A 100 -11.61 5.81 -14.58
CA THR A 100 -11.27 4.86 -13.52
C THR A 100 -10.52 3.67 -14.05
N MET A 101 -9.64 3.09 -13.23
CA MET A 101 -8.89 1.88 -13.53
C MET A 101 -8.87 0.95 -12.32
N THR A 102 -8.73 -0.36 -12.58
CA THR A 102 -8.65 -1.34 -11.48
C THR A 102 -7.37 -1.16 -10.69
N GLU A 103 -7.44 -1.31 -9.38
CA GLU A 103 -6.28 -1.23 -8.49
C GLU A 103 -5.18 -2.25 -8.85
N ILE A 104 -5.56 -3.45 -9.30
CA ILE A 104 -4.63 -4.49 -9.72
C ILE A 104 -3.74 -4.00 -10.87
N ALA A 105 -4.35 -3.40 -11.91
CA ALA A 105 -3.59 -2.84 -13.04
C ALA A 105 -2.71 -1.66 -12.62
N CYS A 106 -3.20 -0.81 -11.71
CA CYS A 106 -2.46 0.34 -11.21
C CYS A 106 -1.27 -0.09 -10.33
N HIS A 107 -1.46 -1.02 -9.39
CA HIS A 107 -0.35 -1.55 -8.58
C HIS A 107 0.70 -2.26 -9.44
N ALA A 108 0.30 -2.99 -10.47
CA ALA A 108 1.20 -3.62 -11.43
C ALA A 108 2.11 -2.59 -12.14
N ARG A 109 1.49 -1.54 -12.72
CA ARG A 109 2.22 -0.46 -13.41
C ARG A 109 3.09 0.38 -12.47
N GLY A 110 2.54 0.71 -11.29
CA GLY A 110 3.27 1.47 -10.29
C GLY A 110 4.48 0.72 -9.73
N ALA A 111 4.34 -0.56 -9.42
CA ALA A 111 5.44 -1.41 -8.97
C ALA A 111 6.52 -1.54 -10.05
N ASN A 112 6.14 -1.76 -11.32
CA ASN A 112 7.08 -1.81 -12.43
C ASN A 112 7.88 -0.52 -12.57
N PHE A 113 7.24 0.65 -12.40
CA PHE A 113 7.91 1.95 -12.43
C PHE A 113 8.84 2.16 -11.24
N LEU A 114 8.36 1.90 -10.02
CA LEU A 114 9.09 2.19 -8.78
C LEU A 114 10.28 1.26 -8.55
N TYR A 115 10.16 -0.01 -8.96
CA TYR A 115 11.18 -1.04 -8.71
C TYR A 115 11.93 -1.48 -9.98
N GLY A 116 11.45 -1.10 -11.15
CA GLY A 116 12.07 -1.40 -12.44
C GLY A 116 11.45 -2.58 -13.18
N ALA A 117 11.77 -2.68 -14.48
CA ALA A 117 11.19 -3.64 -15.42
C ALA A 117 11.53 -5.12 -15.15
N ALA A 118 12.44 -5.41 -14.20
CA ALA A 118 12.77 -6.77 -13.78
C ALA A 118 11.71 -7.40 -12.87
N VAL A 119 10.81 -6.61 -12.27
CA VAL A 119 9.75 -7.10 -11.37
C VAL A 119 8.83 -8.08 -12.10
N ARG A 120 8.55 -9.22 -11.44
CA ARG A 120 7.62 -10.25 -11.96
C ARG A 120 6.50 -10.57 -10.99
N THR A 121 6.74 -10.39 -9.68
CA THR A 121 5.72 -10.63 -8.66
C THR A 121 5.59 -9.41 -7.76
N VAL A 122 4.37 -8.92 -7.62
CA VAL A 122 4.00 -7.83 -6.72
C VAL A 122 3.06 -8.39 -5.66
N LEU A 123 3.39 -8.17 -4.40
CA LEU A 123 2.47 -8.37 -3.29
C LEU A 123 1.99 -7.01 -2.82
N ASP A 124 0.73 -6.71 -3.01
CA ASP A 124 0.10 -5.54 -2.43
C ASP A 124 -0.61 -5.91 -1.13
N LEU A 125 -0.19 -5.28 -0.04
CA LEU A 125 -0.73 -5.48 1.30
C LEU A 125 -1.53 -4.24 1.70
N GLY A 126 -2.80 -4.25 1.30
CA GLY A 126 -3.75 -3.16 1.51
C GLY A 126 -4.33 -3.06 2.92
N GLY A 127 -5.26 -2.12 3.09
CA GLY A 127 -5.94 -1.89 4.36
C GLY A 127 -6.93 -3.00 4.73
N GLN A 128 -7.66 -3.57 3.77
CA GLN A 128 -8.67 -4.61 3.99
C GLN A 128 -8.51 -5.82 3.08
N ASP A 129 -7.56 -5.80 2.19
CA ASP A 129 -7.30 -6.86 1.23
C ASP A 129 -5.79 -7.11 1.04
N CYS A 130 -5.48 -8.21 0.38
CA CYS A 130 -4.13 -8.61 0.03
C CYS A 130 -4.16 -9.15 -1.40
N LYS A 131 -3.28 -8.66 -2.26
CA LYS A 131 -3.20 -9.05 -3.67
C LYS A 131 -1.81 -9.55 -4.02
N ALA A 132 -1.75 -10.74 -4.58
CA ALA A 132 -0.55 -11.28 -5.22
C ALA A 132 -0.73 -11.16 -6.74
N ILE A 133 0.18 -10.46 -7.43
CA ILE A 133 0.03 -10.10 -8.84
C ILE A 133 1.29 -10.52 -9.59
N LYS A 134 1.14 -11.29 -10.65
CA LYS A 134 2.22 -11.53 -11.64
C LYS A 134 2.13 -10.49 -12.76
N ILE A 135 3.30 -9.98 -13.15
CA ILE A 135 3.40 -8.96 -14.20
C ILE A 135 4.47 -9.32 -15.22
N ASP A 136 4.28 -8.81 -16.44
CA ASP A 136 5.30 -8.86 -17.48
C ASP A 136 6.33 -7.72 -17.35
N ALA A 137 7.30 -7.67 -18.25
CA ALA A 137 8.35 -6.65 -18.26
C ALA A 137 7.82 -5.22 -18.48
N GLN A 138 6.62 -5.08 -19.06
CA GLN A 138 5.93 -3.82 -19.28
C GLN A 138 5.02 -3.41 -18.12
N GLY A 139 4.96 -4.23 -17.05
CA GLY A 139 4.10 -4.01 -15.89
C GLY A 139 2.62 -4.30 -16.17
N LYS A 140 2.31 -5.12 -17.18
CA LYS A 140 0.95 -5.60 -17.42
C LYS A 140 0.69 -6.85 -16.57
N VAL A 141 -0.54 -6.95 -16.07
CA VAL A 141 -0.98 -8.09 -15.27
C VAL A 141 -1.05 -9.35 -16.13
N VAL A 142 -0.34 -10.39 -15.71
CA VAL A 142 -0.39 -11.73 -16.31
C VAL A 142 -1.41 -12.60 -15.59
N SER A 143 -1.36 -12.60 -14.26
CA SER A 143 -2.32 -13.29 -13.39
C SER A 143 -2.32 -12.67 -12.01
N PHE A 144 -3.36 -12.91 -11.22
CA PHE A 144 -3.42 -12.43 -9.84
C PHE A 144 -4.31 -13.34 -8.98
N LEU A 145 -4.06 -13.29 -7.68
CA LEU A 145 -4.92 -13.81 -6.64
C LEU A 145 -5.16 -12.71 -5.60
N MET A 146 -6.37 -12.65 -5.08
CA MET A 146 -6.77 -11.66 -4.09
C MET A 146 -7.46 -12.33 -2.90
N ASN A 147 -7.20 -11.83 -1.71
CA ASN A 147 -7.96 -12.11 -0.51
C ASN A 147 -8.61 -10.80 -0.04
N ASP A 148 -9.87 -10.64 -0.34
CA ASP A 148 -10.70 -9.45 -0.05
C ASP A 148 -11.79 -9.72 1.01
N LYS A 149 -11.86 -10.95 1.52
CA LYS A 149 -12.93 -11.38 2.42
C LYS A 149 -12.53 -11.46 3.90
N CYS A 150 -11.24 -11.24 4.19
CA CYS A 150 -10.75 -11.43 5.55
C CYS A 150 -9.73 -10.36 5.93
N ALA A 151 -10.07 -9.54 6.91
CA ALA A 151 -9.19 -8.50 7.44
C ALA A 151 -7.96 -9.06 8.18
N ALA A 152 -7.94 -10.34 8.53
CA ALA A 152 -6.74 -11.00 9.06
C ALA A 152 -5.72 -11.16 7.93
N GLY A 153 -4.56 -10.57 8.07
CA GLY A 153 -3.55 -10.48 6.98
C GLY A 153 -3.59 -9.14 6.24
N THR A 154 -4.27 -8.13 6.79
CA THR A 154 -4.41 -6.81 6.21
C THR A 154 -4.04 -5.70 7.20
N GLY A 155 -3.89 -4.47 6.71
CA GLY A 155 -3.52 -3.31 7.53
C GLY A 155 -4.50 -3.03 8.67
N ARG A 156 -5.80 -3.29 8.45
CA ARG A 156 -6.81 -3.11 9.50
C ARG A 156 -6.61 -4.05 10.68
N GLY A 157 -6.15 -5.28 10.41
CA GLY A 157 -5.79 -6.20 11.48
C GLY A 157 -4.61 -5.70 12.33
N LEU A 158 -3.60 -5.11 11.68
CA LEU A 158 -2.48 -4.50 12.40
C LEU A 158 -2.91 -3.32 13.27
N GLU A 159 -3.76 -2.42 12.76
CA GLU A 159 -4.30 -1.30 13.54
C GLU A 159 -5.00 -1.79 14.81
N VAL A 160 -5.82 -2.84 14.71
CA VAL A 160 -6.54 -3.42 15.85
C VAL A 160 -5.58 -3.99 16.91
N ILE A 161 -4.51 -4.66 16.49
CA ILE A 161 -3.51 -5.21 17.42
C ILE A 161 -2.61 -4.11 18.00
N ALA A 162 -2.25 -3.10 17.23
CA ALA A 162 -1.51 -1.94 17.69
C ALA A 162 -2.26 -1.21 18.82
N ASP A 163 -3.55 -0.92 18.60
CA ASP A 163 -4.43 -0.31 19.58
C ASP A 163 -4.57 -1.19 20.83
N LEU A 164 -4.84 -2.50 20.65
CA LEU A 164 -4.97 -3.44 21.77
C LEU A 164 -3.74 -3.47 22.67
N LEU A 165 -2.55 -3.53 22.05
CA LEU A 165 -1.29 -3.67 22.79
C LEU A 165 -0.72 -2.30 23.23
N GLN A 166 -1.36 -1.21 22.83
CA GLN A 166 -0.87 0.15 23.09
C GLN A 166 0.58 0.30 22.61
N VAL A 167 0.80 0.00 21.32
CA VAL A 167 2.08 0.06 20.62
C VAL A 167 1.90 0.85 19.33
N SER A 168 2.86 1.71 19.00
CA SER A 168 2.85 2.41 17.72
C SER A 168 2.91 1.41 16.55
N ILE A 169 2.09 1.63 15.52
CA ILE A 169 2.11 0.79 14.31
C ILE A 169 3.48 0.81 13.63
N GLU A 170 4.21 1.92 13.74
CA GLU A 170 5.55 2.08 13.19
C GLU A 170 6.58 1.19 13.91
N GLU A 171 6.40 0.97 15.22
CA GLU A 171 7.31 0.18 16.06
C GLU A 171 6.98 -1.32 16.09
N MET A 172 5.74 -1.71 15.73
CA MET A 172 5.27 -3.10 15.83
C MET A 172 6.22 -4.10 15.18
N GLY A 173 6.75 -3.75 14.00
CA GLY A 173 7.64 -4.62 13.24
C GLY A 173 8.90 -4.95 14.02
N GLU A 174 9.61 -3.93 14.48
CA GLU A 174 10.84 -4.09 15.26
C GLU A 174 10.59 -4.79 16.59
N LEU A 175 9.55 -4.41 17.32
CA LEU A 175 9.21 -5.04 18.60
C LEU A 175 8.89 -6.52 18.43
N SER A 176 8.23 -6.92 17.33
CA SER A 176 7.95 -8.32 17.03
C SER A 176 9.20 -9.16 16.74
N LEU A 177 10.31 -8.53 16.40
CA LEU A 177 11.60 -9.20 16.18
C LEU A 177 12.44 -9.33 17.46
N ARG A 178 12.08 -8.59 18.53
CA ARG A 178 12.78 -8.59 19.83
C ARG A 178 12.21 -9.70 20.73
N VAL A 179 12.33 -10.95 20.30
CA VAL A 179 11.90 -12.14 21.04
C VAL A 179 13.08 -13.11 21.22
N GLU A 180 13.12 -13.80 22.33
CA GLU A 180 14.18 -14.78 22.60
C GLU A 180 14.00 -16.05 21.74
N LYS A 181 12.76 -16.45 21.52
CA LYS A 181 12.36 -17.58 20.70
C LYS A 181 11.13 -17.20 19.90
N GLU A 182 11.12 -17.57 18.61
CA GLU A 182 9.97 -17.35 17.75
C GLU A 182 8.77 -18.16 18.27
N PRO A 183 7.67 -17.49 18.67
CA PRO A 183 6.51 -18.18 19.23
C PRO A 183 5.70 -18.88 18.12
N GLU A 184 4.84 -19.81 18.52
CA GLU A 184 3.83 -20.34 17.60
C GLU A 184 2.88 -19.22 17.15
N PRO A 185 2.40 -19.26 15.89
CA PRO A 185 1.49 -18.26 15.39
C PRO A 185 0.14 -18.33 16.14
N VAL A 186 -0.52 -17.18 16.28
CA VAL A 186 -1.93 -17.18 16.72
C VAL A 186 -2.78 -17.97 15.73
N SER A 187 -3.75 -18.71 16.25
CA SER A 187 -4.54 -19.67 15.47
C SER A 187 -5.63 -19.00 14.64
N SER A 188 -6.09 -17.82 15.07
CA SER A 188 -7.32 -17.26 14.54
C SER A 188 -7.18 -16.67 13.15
N THR A 189 -8.19 -17.00 12.35
CA THR A 189 -8.35 -16.52 10.98
C THR A 189 -9.14 -15.21 10.88
N CYS A 190 -9.75 -14.76 11.97
CA CYS A 190 -10.57 -13.55 12.05
C CYS A 190 -9.93 -12.57 13.04
N VAL A 191 -9.90 -11.28 12.70
CA VAL A 191 -9.31 -10.21 13.55
C VAL A 191 -9.98 -10.14 14.93
N VAL A 192 -11.29 -10.40 15.01
CA VAL A 192 -12.03 -10.39 16.29
C VAL A 192 -11.51 -11.51 17.22
N PHE A 193 -11.34 -12.70 16.68
CA PHE A 193 -10.79 -13.82 17.44
C PHE A 193 -9.29 -13.64 17.73
N ALA A 194 -8.51 -13.09 16.79
CA ALA A 194 -7.11 -12.76 17.02
C ALA A 194 -6.93 -11.77 18.17
N LYS A 195 -7.82 -10.76 18.28
CA LYS A 195 -7.86 -9.84 19.41
C LYS A 195 -8.12 -10.59 20.74
N SER A 196 -9.10 -11.47 20.76
CA SER A 196 -9.44 -12.26 21.96
C SER A 196 -8.31 -13.22 22.35
N GLU A 197 -7.66 -13.85 21.37
CA GLU A 197 -6.51 -14.74 21.59
C GLU A 197 -5.31 -13.95 22.13
N ALA A 198 -4.99 -12.78 21.54
CA ALA A 198 -3.92 -11.90 22.02
C ALA A 198 -4.15 -11.48 23.50
N LEU A 199 -5.39 -11.11 23.85
CA LEU A 199 -5.75 -10.83 25.25
C LEU A 199 -5.55 -12.06 26.16
N GLY A 200 -5.91 -13.24 25.67
CA GLY A 200 -5.71 -14.50 26.39
C GLY A 200 -4.23 -14.80 26.65
N LEU A 201 -3.37 -14.54 25.66
CA LEU A 201 -1.91 -14.71 25.80
C LEU A 201 -1.32 -13.72 26.82
N LEU A 202 -1.74 -12.45 26.79
CA LEU A 202 -1.33 -11.45 27.78
C LEU A 202 -1.73 -11.87 29.21
N ARG A 203 -2.96 -12.38 29.40
CA ARG A 203 -3.44 -12.90 30.70
C ARG A 203 -2.64 -14.11 31.18
N LYS A 204 -2.06 -14.89 30.26
CA LYS A 204 -1.15 -16.00 30.56
C LYS A 204 0.29 -15.55 30.83
N GLY A 205 0.56 -14.24 30.88
CA GLY A 205 1.87 -13.66 31.18
C GLY A 205 2.80 -13.49 29.98
N TRP A 206 2.31 -13.62 28.76
CA TRP A 206 3.13 -13.35 27.57
C TRP A 206 3.51 -11.87 27.50
N LYS A 207 4.76 -11.59 27.11
CA LYS A 207 5.20 -10.22 26.83
C LYS A 207 4.53 -9.70 25.56
N LYS A 208 4.37 -8.37 25.43
CA LYS A 208 3.79 -7.74 24.23
C LYS A 208 4.55 -8.13 22.96
N ASN A 209 5.87 -8.22 23.02
CA ASN A 209 6.72 -8.61 21.89
C ASN A 209 6.41 -10.02 21.39
N ASP A 210 6.18 -10.98 22.30
CA ASP A 210 5.85 -12.36 21.94
C ASP A 210 4.47 -12.43 21.26
N VAL A 211 3.50 -11.64 21.74
CA VAL A 211 2.17 -11.55 21.11
C VAL A 211 2.27 -10.92 19.73
N LEU A 212 3.07 -9.85 19.56
CA LEU A 212 3.34 -9.22 18.26
C LEU A 212 4.02 -10.18 17.30
N ALA A 213 4.98 -10.98 17.77
CA ALA A 213 5.68 -11.98 16.96
C ALA A 213 4.72 -13.08 16.50
N ALA A 214 3.89 -13.63 17.41
CA ALA A 214 2.90 -14.66 17.09
C ALA A 214 1.88 -14.16 16.05
N TYR A 215 1.40 -12.92 16.18
CA TYR A 215 0.49 -12.29 15.22
C TYR A 215 1.15 -12.07 13.87
N SER A 216 2.36 -11.50 13.87
CA SER A 216 3.12 -11.22 12.63
C SER A 216 3.46 -12.51 11.88
N ARG A 217 3.76 -13.61 12.61
CA ARG A 217 3.99 -14.93 12.03
C ARG A 217 2.72 -15.49 11.39
N ALA A 218 1.58 -15.42 12.07
CA ALA A 218 0.30 -15.86 11.51
C ALA A 218 -0.07 -15.11 10.23
N MET A 219 0.22 -13.81 10.21
CA MET A 219 -0.01 -12.96 9.05
C MET A 219 0.91 -13.34 7.88
N ALA A 220 2.21 -13.53 8.14
CA ALA A 220 3.18 -13.95 7.13
C ALA A 220 2.82 -15.31 6.52
N HIS A 221 2.43 -16.30 7.33
CA HIS A 221 1.97 -17.62 6.85
C HIS A 221 0.79 -17.52 5.89
N ARG A 222 -0.20 -16.69 6.22
CA ARG A 222 -1.39 -16.52 5.38
C ARG A 222 -1.04 -15.89 4.03
N VAL A 223 -0.24 -14.84 4.05
CA VAL A 223 0.21 -14.14 2.84
C VAL A 223 1.11 -15.03 1.99
N ALA A 224 2.01 -15.80 2.64
CA ALA A 224 2.85 -16.78 1.96
C ALA A 224 2.02 -17.85 1.25
N ALA A 225 0.95 -18.35 1.87
CA ALA A 225 0.06 -19.32 1.24
C ALA A 225 -0.60 -18.77 -0.04
N LEU A 226 -1.00 -17.49 -0.04
CA LEU A 226 -1.53 -16.83 -1.24
C LEU A 226 -0.48 -16.75 -2.35
N LEU A 227 0.74 -16.34 -2.01
CA LEU A 227 1.87 -16.24 -2.94
C LEU A 227 2.31 -17.59 -3.50
N LYS A 228 2.37 -18.64 -2.65
CA LYS A 228 2.70 -20.01 -3.08
C LYS A 228 1.67 -20.55 -4.08
N ARG A 229 0.39 -20.21 -3.92
CA ARG A 229 -0.66 -20.58 -4.88
C ARG A 229 -0.52 -19.87 -6.22
N LEU A 230 -0.13 -18.60 -6.23
CA LEU A 230 0.15 -17.85 -7.46
C LEU A 230 1.44 -18.35 -8.14
N GLY A 231 2.41 -18.80 -7.35
CA GLY A 231 3.79 -19.02 -7.74
C GLY A 231 4.57 -17.70 -7.76
N VAL A 232 5.71 -17.63 -7.05
CA VAL A 232 6.53 -16.41 -6.98
C VAL A 232 7.65 -16.47 -8.01
N GLU A 233 7.74 -15.45 -8.84
CA GLU A 233 8.82 -15.24 -9.79
C GLU A 233 9.67 -14.04 -9.35
N LYS A 234 10.99 -14.12 -9.48
CA LYS A 234 11.91 -12.98 -9.23
C LYS A 234 11.84 -12.00 -10.39
N GLU A 235 11.99 -10.73 -10.18
CA GLU A 235 12.13 -10.01 -8.91
C GLU A 235 10.76 -9.89 -8.20
N PHE A 236 10.80 -10.05 -6.88
CA PHE A 236 9.63 -9.95 -6.00
C PHE A 236 9.64 -8.61 -5.24
N VAL A 237 8.51 -7.95 -5.16
CA VAL A 237 8.35 -6.66 -4.44
C VAL A 237 7.09 -6.65 -3.60
N ILE A 238 7.09 -5.82 -2.55
CA ILE A 238 5.96 -5.63 -1.65
C ILE A 238 5.54 -4.16 -1.67
N THR A 239 4.25 -3.90 -1.88
CA THR A 239 3.63 -2.57 -1.86
C THR A 239 2.57 -2.48 -0.76
N GLY A 240 2.03 -1.29 -0.54
CA GLY A 240 1.04 -1.02 0.51
C GLY A 240 1.66 -0.69 1.86
N GLY A 241 0.82 -0.36 2.83
CA GLY A 241 1.25 0.10 4.16
C GLY A 241 1.98 -0.95 4.99
N ILE A 242 1.60 -2.21 4.86
CA ILE A 242 2.21 -3.32 5.61
C ILE A 242 3.64 -3.62 5.16
N ALA A 243 4.02 -3.23 3.93
CA ALA A 243 5.41 -3.33 3.45
C ALA A 243 6.41 -2.57 4.35
N LYS A 244 5.94 -1.62 5.15
CA LYS A 244 6.73 -0.89 6.15
C LYS A 244 6.96 -1.68 7.44
N ASN A 245 6.21 -2.77 7.68
CA ASN A 245 6.36 -3.60 8.88
C ASN A 245 7.44 -4.67 8.66
N ILE A 246 8.66 -4.37 9.11
CA ILE A 246 9.82 -5.26 8.94
C ILE A 246 9.60 -6.64 9.58
N GLY A 247 8.82 -6.73 10.66
CA GLY A 247 8.55 -7.99 11.35
C GLY A 247 7.76 -8.99 10.49
N ILE A 248 6.80 -8.48 9.69
CA ILE A 248 6.02 -9.30 8.76
C ILE A 248 6.84 -9.62 7.52
N VAL A 249 7.51 -8.60 6.96
CA VAL A 249 8.33 -8.76 5.75
C VAL A 249 9.42 -9.81 5.97
N THR A 250 10.18 -9.74 7.06
CA THR A 250 11.25 -10.71 7.38
C THR A 250 10.71 -12.13 7.52
N ARG A 251 9.56 -12.32 8.18
CA ARG A 251 8.95 -13.65 8.31
C ARG A 251 8.42 -14.20 6.99
N LEU A 252 7.85 -13.31 6.17
CA LEU A 252 7.37 -13.67 4.84
C LEU A 252 8.53 -14.09 3.92
N GLU A 253 9.62 -13.33 3.90
CA GLU A 253 10.83 -13.65 3.14
C GLU A 253 11.43 -14.99 3.56
N LYS A 254 11.51 -15.23 4.88
CA LYS A 254 11.98 -16.51 5.43
C LYS A 254 11.09 -17.68 5.01
N GLU A 255 9.78 -17.51 5.01
CA GLU A 255 8.82 -18.56 4.66
C GLU A 255 8.82 -18.88 3.16
N LEU A 256 9.09 -17.88 2.33
CA LEU A 256 9.18 -18.03 0.88
C LEU A 256 10.57 -18.44 0.39
N GLY A 257 11.60 -18.26 1.21
CA GLY A 257 13.00 -18.43 0.79
C GLY A 257 13.43 -17.40 -0.28
N ILE A 258 12.78 -16.24 -0.31
CA ILE A 258 12.99 -15.18 -1.32
C ILE A 258 13.01 -13.82 -0.61
N THR A 259 13.99 -12.98 -0.94
CA THR A 259 14.08 -11.60 -0.43
C THR A 259 13.34 -10.67 -1.37
N ALA A 260 12.49 -9.81 -0.81
CA ALA A 260 11.82 -8.76 -1.56
C ALA A 260 12.80 -7.62 -1.89
N ARG A 261 12.71 -7.06 -3.08
CA ARG A 261 13.49 -5.89 -3.46
C ARG A 261 13.05 -4.69 -2.61
N LYS A 262 14.02 -4.01 -2.02
CA LYS A 262 13.75 -2.83 -1.17
C LYS A 262 13.27 -1.65 -2.01
N PRO A 263 12.27 -0.90 -1.54
CA PRO A 263 11.78 0.29 -2.23
C PRO A 263 12.76 1.46 -2.09
N ASN A 264 12.84 2.27 -3.13
CA ASN A 264 13.49 3.59 -3.09
C ASN A 264 12.47 4.72 -2.80
N PHE A 265 11.18 4.37 -2.74
CA PHE A 265 10.04 5.28 -2.56
C PHE A 265 9.09 4.73 -1.50
N ASP A 266 8.08 5.53 -1.14
CA ASP A 266 7.02 5.05 -0.25
C ASP A 266 6.21 3.94 -0.94
N THR A 267 6.05 2.82 -0.24
CA THR A 267 5.36 1.64 -0.77
C THR A 267 3.85 1.83 -0.94
N GLN A 268 3.27 2.84 -0.27
CA GLN A 268 1.83 3.11 -0.32
C GLN A 268 1.39 3.84 -1.58
N ILE A 269 2.30 4.53 -2.29
CA ILE A 269 1.93 5.32 -3.47
C ILE A 269 1.84 4.50 -4.76
N ALA A 270 2.17 3.21 -4.75
CA ALA A 270 2.29 2.39 -5.96
C ALA A 270 1.00 2.40 -6.82
N GLY A 271 -0.17 2.27 -6.20
CA GLY A 271 -1.46 2.32 -6.91
C GLY A 271 -1.68 3.67 -7.60
N ALA A 272 -1.45 4.77 -6.90
CA ALA A 272 -1.62 6.12 -7.44
C ALA A 272 -0.56 6.45 -8.52
N VAL A 273 0.70 5.99 -8.38
CA VAL A 273 1.74 6.10 -9.42
C VAL A 273 1.30 5.38 -10.68
N GLY A 274 0.83 4.13 -10.56
CA GLY A 274 0.34 3.37 -11.71
C GLY A 274 -0.85 4.04 -12.40
N ALA A 275 -1.76 4.62 -11.64
CA ALA A 275 -2.89 5.39 -12.16
C ALA A 275 -2.41 6.63 -12.94
N ALA A 276 -1.44 7.38 -12.41
CA ALA A 276 -0.86 8.55 -13.09
C ALA A 276 -0.13 8.19 -14.39
N LEU A 277 0.58 7.06 -14.43
CA LEU A 277 1.21 6.53 -15.67
C LEU A 277 0.17 6.13 -16.71
N ILE A 278 -0.90 5.46 -16.30
CA ILE A 278 -2.00 5.10 -17.18
C ILE A 278 -2.70 6.38 -17.70
N ALA A 279 -2.84 7.41 -16.86
CA ALA A 279 -3.35 8.70 -17.28
C ALA A 279 -2.50 9.32 -18.40
N GLN A 280 -1.17 9.24 -18.30
CA GLN A 280 -0.25 9.71 -19.34
C GLN A 280 -0.42 8.93 -20.64
N GLU A 281 -0.48 7.59 -20.57
CA GLU A 281 -0.68 6.76 -21.76
C GLU A 281 -2.01 7.07 -22.47
N ARG A 282 -3.07 7.39 -21.71
CA ARG A 282 -4.37 7.76 -22.25
C ARG A 282 -4.32 9.13 -22.95
N LYS A 283 -3.80 10.14 -22.25
CA LYS A 283 -3.66 11.49 -22.83
C LYS A 283 -2.90 11.47 -24.14
N MET A 284 -1.78 10.72 -24.21
CA MET A 284 -1.00 10.60 -25.44
C MET A 284 -1.72 9.85 -26.57
N LYS A 285 -2.71 8.99 -26.25
CA LYS A 285 -3.53 8.32 -27.27
C LYS A 285 -4.65 9.22 -27.80
N ASP A 286 -5.24 10.06 -26.93
CA ASP A 286 -6.31 10.97 -27.30
C ASP A 286 -5.81 12.13 -28.19
N GLU A 287 -4.48 12.37 -28.21
CA GLU A 287 -3.83 13.38 -29.06
C GLU A 287 -3.36 12.84 -30.43
N ARG A 288 -3.49 11.54 -30.69
CA ARG A 288 -3.16 10.90 -31.96
C ARG A 288 -4.38 10.67 -32.80
#